data_cc498b4f70598ed503645f1a9d21dfa9
#
_entry.id   cc498b4f70598ed503645f1a9d21dfa9
#
_cell.length_a   1.000
_cell.length_b   1.000
_cell.length_c   1.000
_cell.angle_alpha   90.00
_cell.angle_beta   90.00
_cell.angle_gamma   90.00
#
_symmetry.space_group_name_H-M   'P 1'
#
loop_
_entity.id
_entity.type
_entity.pdbx_description
1 polymer ?
#
loop_
_entity_poly.entity_id
_entity_poly.type
_entity_poly.pdbx_seq_one_letter_code
_entity_poly.pdbx_strand_id
1 'polypeptide(L)'
;IGQNQRLAKAHSKARELIASGAIGKVLTFRTIFGHGGPETWSIDPGSNVWFFDRSKAAMGALADLGIHKTDMIQYVLGAKIVKTQAVLTTLDKRDATGSLIGVDDNAICIFEMDNGAIGTMTASWSYYGREDNSTVVYGTEGIMGIYADPQHSIVVHKKDGGTLYYDTDAIQTNAS
;
A
#
# COMPACT_ATOMS: atom_id res chain seq x y z
N ILE A 1 -1.27 -16.92 -6.35
CA ILE A 1 -1.07 -15.62 -5.65
C ILE A 1 -1.19 -14.55 -6.72
N GLY A 2 -2.21 -13.69 -6.60
CA GLY A 2 -2.47 -12.62 -7.54
C GLY A 2 -1.86 -11.30 -7.09
N GLN A 3 -0.72 -10.90 -7.64
CA GLN A 3 -0.13 -9.57 -7.40
C GLN A 3 -0.66 -8.59 -8.47
N ASN A 4 -1.98 -8.36 -8.46
CA ASN A 4 -2.70 -7.59 -9.46
C ASN A 4 -2.30 -6.11 -9.51
N GLN A 5 -1.79 -5.53 -8.41
CA GLN A 5 -1.38 -4.12 -8.42
C GLN A 5 -0.22 -3.83 -9.38
N ARG A 6 0.59 -4.82 -9.75
CA ARG A 6 1.58 -4.66 -10.84
C ARG A 6 0.93 -4.37 -12.20
N LEU A 7 -0.31 -4.80 -12.42
CA LEU A 7 -1.04 -4.63 -13.67
C LEU A 7 -1.70 -3.26 -13.79
N ALA A 8 -1.81 -2.50 -12.71
CA ALA A 8 -2.31 -1.13 -12.75
C ALA A 8 -1.37 -0.26 -13.60
N LYS A 9 -1.94 0.45 -14.57
CA LYS A 9 -1.16 1.24 -15.55
C LYS A 9 -0.33 2.33 -14.87
N ALA A 10 -0.84 2.93 -13.79
CA ALA A 10 -0.08 3.92 -13.02
C ALA A 10 1.17 3.32 -12.38
N HIS A 11 1.11 2.09 -11.81
CA HIS A 11 2.29 1.45 -11.25
C HIS A 11 3.34 1.10 -12.31
N SER A 12 2.91 0.60 -13.48
CA SER A 12 3.81 0.36 -14.61
C SER A 12 4.44 1.67 -15.12
N LYS A 13 3.64 2.73 -15.23
CA LYS A 13 4.13 4.06 -15.63
C LYS A 13 5.08 4.67 -14.60
N ALA A 14 4.78 4.57 -13.32
CA ALA A 14 5.66 5.02 -12.24
C ALA A 14 7.02 4.31 -12.28
N ARG A 15 7.04 3.00 -12.52
CA ARG A 15 8.27 2.23 -12.73
C ARG A 15 9.11 2.77 -13.89
N GLU A 16 8.50 3.04 -15.05
CA GLU A 16 9.19 3.63 -16.20
C GLU A 16 9.79 5.00 -15.86
N LEU A 17 9.00 5.86 -15.20
CA LEU A 17 9.45 7.21 -14.82
C LEU A 17 10.61 7.16 -13.81
N ILE A 18 10.56 6.27 -12.82
CA ILE A 18 11.65 6.09 -11.86
C ILE A 18 12.91 5.56 -12.57
N ALA A 19 12.76 4.54 -13.42
CA ALA A 19 13.88 3.97 -14.18
C ALA A 19 14.51 4.97 -15.14
N SER A 20 13.74 5.92 -15.69
CA SER A 20 14.26 7.00 -16.55
C SER A 20 14.86 8.17 -15.76
N GLY A 21 14.87 8.12 -14.43
CA GLY A 21 15.43 9.16 -13.58
C GLY A 21 14.53 10.37 -13.38
N ALA A 22 13.22 10.25 -13.58
CA ALA A 22 12.26 11.36 -13.51
C ALA A 22 12.28 12.12 -12.16
N ILE A 23 12.67 11.46 -11.07
CA ILE A 23 12.82 12.04 -9.73
C ILE A 23 14.26 11.89 -9.18
N GLY A 24 15.23 11.52 -10.05
CA GLY A 24 16.61 11.25 -9.64
C GLY A 24 16.73 9.95 -8.83
N LYS A 25 17.75 9.90 -7.95
CA LYS A 25 17.95 8.76 -7.04
C LYS A 25 16.84 8.72 -5.99
N VAL A 26 16.17 7.56 -5.84
CA VAL A 26 15.18 7.36 -4.77
C VAL A 26 15.88 7.37 -3.41
N LEU A 27 15.35 8.15 -2.48
CA LEU A 27 15.84 8.30 -1.11
C LEU A 27 14.92 7.60 -0.12
N THR A 28 13.64 8.00 -0.12
CA THR A 28 12.64 7.43 0.78
C THR A 28 11.31 7.22 0.07
N PHE A 29 10.42 6.45 0.71
CA PHE A 29 9.04 6.28 0.26
C PHE A 29 8.09 6.04 1.43
N ARG A 30 6.82 6.29 1.18
CA ARG A 30 5.72 5.79 1.99
C ARG A 30 4.69 5.11 1.09
N THR A 31 4.17 3.98 1.50
CA THR A 31 3.11 3.27 0.78
C THR A 31 2.05 2.79 1.75
N ILE A 32 0.80 2.94 1.39
CA ILE A 32 -0.34 2.69 2.26
C ILE A 32 -1.36 1.85 1.51
N PHE A 33 -1.97 0.90 2.20
CA PHE A 33 -3.22 0.30 1.79
C PHE A 33 -4.10 0.12 3.02
N GLY A 34 -5.14 0.92 3.13
CA GLY A 34 -6.07 0.88 4.24
C GLY A 34 -7.50 1.13 3.80
N HIS A 35 -8.42 0.37 4.36
CA HIS A 35 -9.87 0.49 4.18
C HIS A 35 -10.62 0.01 5.41
N GLY A 36 -11.96 -0.01 5.35
CA GLY A 36 -12.81 -0.36 6.50
C GLY A 36 -12.82 -1.83 6.91
N GLY A 37 -12.12 -2.73 6.19
CA GLY A 37 -11.97 -4.13 6.56
C GLY A 37 -12.88 -5.10 5.79
N PRO A 38 -12.57 -6.42 5.84
CA PRO A 38 -13.21 -7.45 5.04
C PRO A 38 -14.68 -7.72 5.43
N GLU A 39 -15.09 -7.35 6.63
CA GLU A 39 -16.47 -7.49 7.08
C GLU A 39 -17.45 -6.62 6.29
N THR A 40 -16.97 -5.67 5.51
CA THR A 40 -17.81 -4.77 4.71
C THR A 40 -18.00 -5.24 3.27
N TRP A 41 -17.08 -6.03 2.73
CA TRP A 41 -17.07 -6.38 1.30
C TRP A 41 -16.96 -7.89 1.01
N SER A 42 -16.71 -8.73 2.01
CA SER A 42 -16.62 -10.18 1.78
C SER A 42 -17.97 -10.78 1.38
N ILE A 43 -17.95 -11.99 0.83
CA ILE A 43 -19.15 -12.72 0.39
C ILE A 43 -20.16 -12.88 1.54
N ASP A 44 -19.67 -13.13 2.75
CA ASP A 44 -20.45 -13.21 3.98
C ASP A 44 -20.07 -12.03 4.89
N PRO A 45 -20.66 -10.83 4.69
CA PRO A 45 -20.29 -9.66 5.46
C PRO A 45 -20.68 -9.78 6.94
N GLY A 46 -19.98 -9.06 7.80
CA GLY A 46 -20.18 -9.02 9.23
C GLY A 46 -19.03 -9.61 10.04
N SER A 47 -19.18 -9.66 11.36
CA SER A 47 -18.11 -10.03 12.31
C SER A 47 -17.69 -11.50 12.30
N ASN A 48 -18.37 -12.35 11.52
CA ASN A 48 -18.05 -13.78 11.36
C ASN A 48 -17.21 -14.10 10.12
N VAL A 49 -16.66 -13.10 9.43
CA VAL A 49 -15.84 -13.34 8.24
C VAL A 49 -14.63 -14.20 8.57
N TRP A 50 -14.30 -15.11 7.68
CA TRP A 50 -13.17 -16.04 7.88
C TRP A 50 -11.82 -15.35 8.06
N PHE A 51 -11.68 -14.12 7.55
CA PHE A 51 -10.49 -13.27 7.71
C PHE A 51 -10.17 -12.98 9.18
N PHE A 52 -11.17 -12.95 10.06
CA PHE A 52 -10.99 -12.67 11.49
C PHE A 52 -10.58 -13.90 12.31
N ASP A 53 -10.72 -15.08 11.73
CA ASP A 53 -10.40 -16.35 12.38
C ASP A 53 -8.96 -16.75 12.11
N ARG A 54 -8.10 -16.63 13.12
CA ARG A 54 -6.68 -16.97 13.02
C ARG A 54 -6.41 -18.39 12.55
N SER A 55 -7.30 -19.33 12.83
CA SER A 55 -7.15 -20.73 12.40
C SER A 55 -7.32 -20.90 10.89
N LYS A 56 -8.00 -19.96 10.23
CA LYS A 56 -8.29 -19.96 8.79
C LYS A 56 -7.40 -18.99 8.02
N ALA A 57 -7.26 -17.76 8.54
CA ALA A 57 -6.55 -16.68 7.86
C ALA A 57 -5.06 -16.61 8.20
N ALA A 58 -4.64 -17.15 9.36
CA ALA A 58 -3.28 -17.11 9.90
C ALA A 58 -2.75 -15.68 10.22
N MET A 59 -2.97 -14.71 9.35
CA MET A 59 -2.60 -13.29 9.48
C MET A 59 -3.71 -12.40 8.95
N GLY A 60 -3.74 -11.13 9.36
CA GLY A 60 -4.78 -10.18 9.06
C GLY A 60 -4.44 -9.18 7.95
N ALA A 61 -4.51 -7.88 8.27
CA ALA A 61 -4.33 -6.79 7.31
C ALA A 61 -2.98 -6.83 6.59
N LEU A 62 -1.92 -7.31 7.24
CA LEU A 62 -0.61 -7.46 6.60
C LEU A 62 -0.67 -8.45 5.44
N ALA A 63 -1.30 -9.61 5.64
CA ALA A 63 -1.37 -10.65 4.60
C ALA A 63 -2.37 -10.31 3.49
N ASP A 64 -3.46 -9.61 3.84
CA ASP A 64 -4.48 -9.20 2.88
C ASP A 64 -4.03 -7.99 2.04
N LEU A 65 -3.62 -6.92 2.69
CA LEU A 65 -3.31 -5.64 2.06
C LEU A 65 -1.80 -5.38 1.92
N GLY A 66 -1.06 -5.65 2.98
CA GLY A 66 0.37 -5.35 3.04
C GLY A 66 1.19 -6.14 2.03
N ILE A 67 0.78 -7.38 1.70
CA ILE A 67 1.47 -8.18 0.68
C ILE A 67 1.44 -7.51 -0.70
N HIS A 68 0.34 -6.83 -1.05
CA HIS A 68 0.24 -6.09 -2.31
C HIS A 68 1.20 -4.91 -2.36
N LYS A 69 1.32 -4.15 -1.25
CA LYS A 69 2.24 -3.01 -1.17
C LYS A 69 3.70 -3.44 -1.09
N THR A 70 3.98 -4.53 -0.38
CA THR A 70 5.32 -5.14 -0.32
C THR A 70 5.81 -5.57 -1.71
N ASP A 71 4.94 -6.18 -2.50
CA ASP A 71 5.25 -6.57 -3.86
C ASP A 71 5.36 -5.37 -4.80
N MET A 72 4.40 -4.47 -4.74
CA MET A 72 4.29 -3.31 -5.61
C MET A 72 5.48 -2.36 -5.45
N ILE A 73 5.92 -2.05 -4.21
CA ILE A 73 7.03 -1.13 -4.01
C ILE A 73 8.34 -1.68 -4.57
N GLN A 74 8.60 -2.97 -4.43
CA GLN A 74 9.76 -3.61 -5.05
C GLN A 74 9.70 -3.54 -6.57
N TYR A 75 8.51 -3.76 -7.15
CA TYR A 75 8.28 -3.67 -8.58
C TYR A 75 8.52 -2.25 -9.10
N VAL A 76 7.94 -1.24 -8.47
CA VAL A 76 8.01 0.16 -8.89
C VAL A 76 9.42 0.71 -8.76
N LEU A 77 10.12 0.42 -7.66
CA LEU A 77 11.48 0.88 -7.43
C LEU A 77 12.55 0.06 -8.18
N GLY A 78 12.20 -1.14 -8.69
CA GLY A 78 13.17 -2.06 -9.27
C GLY A 78 14.24 -2.51 -8.24
N ALA A 79 13.87 -2.58 -6.96
CA ALA A 79 14.76 -2.87 -5.84
C ALA A 79 14.12 -3.92 -4.92
N LYS A 80 14.92 -4.61 -4.10
CA LYS A 80 14.45 -5.63 -3.16
C LYS A 80 14.49 -5.12 -1.73
N ILE A 81 13.53 -5.52 -0.93
CA ILE A 81 13.55 -5.34 0.52
C ILE A 81 14.61 -6.29 1.09
N VAL A 82 15.58 -5.75 1.83
CA VAL A 82 16.67 -6.53 2.46
C VAL A 82 16.55 -6.56 3.97
N LYS A 83 15.79 -5.63 4.56
CA LYS A 83 15.51 -5.63 6.00
C LYS A 83 14.14 -5.04 6.28
N THR A 84 13.48 -5.59 7.30
CA THR A 84 12.16 -5.15 7.75
C THR A 84 12.14 -5.03 9.27
N GLN A 85 11.54 -3.94 9.74
CA GLN A 85 11.06 -3.79 11.12
C GLN A 85 9.55 -3.56 11.05
N ALA A 86 8.79 -4.22 11.91
CA ALA A 86 7.33 -4.14 11.84
C ALA A 86 6.68 -4.19 13.22
N VAL A 87 5.56 -3.47 13.35
CA VAL A 87 4.59 -3.62 14.43
C VAL A 87 3.29 -4.09 13.81
N LEU A 88 2.83 -5.26 14.24
CA LEU A 88 1.53 -5.82 13.91
C LEU A 88 0.68 -5.84 15.17
N THR A 89 -0.54 -5.35 15.10
CA THR A 89 -1.42 -5.26 16.25
C THR A 89 -2.88 -5.30 15.85
N THR A 90 -3.74 -5.64 16.81
CA THR A 90 -5.20 -5.52 16.69
C THR A 90 -5.65 -4.40 17.60
N LEU A 91 -6.17 -3.33 17.00
CA LEU A 91 -6.55 -2.11 17.74
C LEU A 91 -8.05 -1.99 17.95
N ASP A 92 -8.86 -2.40 16.97
CA ASP A 92 -10.29 -2.09 16.97
C ASP A 92 -11.21 -3.23 16.50
N LYS A 93 -10.81 -4.03 15.52
CA LYS A 93 -11.66 -5.06 14.92
C LYS A 93 -12.07 -6.12 15.94
N ARG A 94 -13.39 -6.45 15.93
CA ARG A 94 -13.99 -7.39 16.87
C ARG A 94 -14.71 -8.51 16.13
N ASP A 95 -14.64 -9.68 16.73
CA ASP A 95 -15.40 -10.86 16.30
C ASP A 95 -16.87 -10.80 16.77
N ALA A 96 -17.65 -11.82 16.44
CA ALA A 96 -19.06 -11.92 16.82
C ALA A 96 -19.31 -11.99 18.33
N THR A 97 -18.28 -12.28 19.14
CA THR A 97 -18.37 -12.28 20.60
C THR A 97 -18.11 -10.89 21.21
N GLY A 98 -17.68 -9.92 20.39
CA GLY A 98 -17.27 -8.59 20.82
C GLY A 98 -15.82 -8.52 21.28
N SER A 99 -15.05 -9.61 21.20
CA SER A 99 -13.63 -9.65 21.54
C SER A 99 -12.79 -9.13 20.35
N LEU A 100 -11.60 -8.59 20.62
CA LEU A 100 -10.65 -8.25 19.56
C LEU A 100 -10.34 -9.51 18.73
N ILE A 101 -10.26 -9.36 17.41
CA ILE A 101 -9.96 -10.47 16.50
C ILE A 101 -8.56 -11.05 16.74
N GLY A 102 -8.36 -12.31 16.39
CA GLY A 102 -7.10 -13.02 16.66
C GLY A 102 -5.96 -12.74 15.68
N VAL A 103 -6.16 -11.85 14.70
CA VAL A 103 -5.19 -11.46 13.67
C VAL A 103 -4.99 -9.95 13.69
N ASP A 104 -3.94 -9.46 13.05
CA ASP A 104 -3.67 -8.02 12.97
C ASP A 104 -4.74 -7.29 12.13
N ASP A 105 -5.26 -6.17 12.63
CA ASP A 105 -6.05 -5.22 11.85
C ASP A 105 -5.22 -4.01 11.39
N ASN A 106 -4.01 -3.87 11.94
CA ASN A 106 -3.03 -2.84 11.57
C ASN A 106 -1.61 -3.41 11.54
N ALA A 107 -0.87 -3.06 10.50
CA ALA A 107 0.56 -3.33 10.37
C ALA A 107 1.29 -2.09 9.88
N ILE A 108 2.35 -1.70 10.59
CA ILE A 108 3.25 -0.61 10.19
C ILE A 108 4.64 -1.19 10.07
N CYS A 109 5.23 -1.08 8.88
CA CYS A 109 6.53 -1.64 8.55
C CYS A 109 7.50 -0.53 8.13
N ILE A 110 8.77 -0.70 8.48
CA ILE A 110 9.89 0.04 7.92
C ILE A 110 10.68 -0.93 7.05
N PHE A 111 10.93 -0.55 5.80
CA PHE A 111 11.70 -1.33 4.82
C PHE A 111 13.03 -0.65 4.52
N GLU A 112 14.11 -1.43 4.50
CA GLU A 112 15.39 -1.04 3.91
C GLU A 112 15.54 -1.80 2.59
N MET A 113 15.86 -1.07 1.50
CA MET A 113 15.99 -1.61 0.15
C MET A 113 17.46 -1.84 -0.20
N ASP A 114 17.75 -2.78 -1.10
CA ASP A 114 19.11 -3.11 -1.57
C ASP A 114 19.79 -1.95 -2.32
N ASN A 115 19.02 -0.97 -2.85
CA ASN A 115 19.55 0.25 -3.46
C ASN A 115 19.80 1.38 -2.46
N GLY A 116 19.63 1.13 -1.15
CA GLY A 116 19.82 2.07 -0.06
C GLY A 116 18.64 2.98 0.26
N ALA A 117 17.53 2.88 -0.47
CA ALA A 117 16.31 3.60 -0.10
C ALA A 117 15.69 2.99 1.17
N ILE A 118 15.03 3.82 1.98
CA ILE A 118 14.25 3.37 3.13
C ILE A 118 12.84 3.92 3.04
N GLY A 119 11.87 3.20 3.60
CA GLY A 119 10.50 3.70 3.58
C GLY A 119 9.57 2.97 4.54
N THR A 120 8.32 3.43 4.56
CA THR A 120 7.27 2.85 5.40
C THR A 120 6.19 2.22 4.55
N MET A 121 5.62 1.13 5.08
CA MET A 121 4.41 0.53 4.57
C MET A 121 3.39 0.42 5.69
N THR A 122 2.16 0.87 5.43
CA THR A 122 1.03 0.69 6.34
C THR A 122 -0.05 -0.13 5.65
N ALA A 123 -0.50 -1.17 6.35
CA ALA A 123 -1.69 -1.95 5.98
C ALA A 123 -2.72 -1.86 7.12
N SER A 124 -3.96 -1.50 6.80
CA SER A 124 -4.95 -1.25 7.85
C SER A 124 -6.37 -1.61 7.41
N TRP A 125 -7.10 -2.29 8.30
CA TRP A 125 -8.54 -2.52 8.19
C TRP A 125 -9.36 -1.49 8.98
N SER A 126 -8.72 -0.48 9.56
CA SER A 126 -9.37 0.54 10.40
C SER A 126 -9.38 1.94 9.77
N TYR A 127 -9.21 2.05 8.44
CA TYR A 127 -9.39 3.31 7.72
C TYR A 127 -10.86 3.48 7.36
N TYR A 128 -11.64 3.94 8.35
CA TYR A 128 -13.06 4.13 8.19
C TYR A 128 -13.37 5.36 7.35
N GLY A 129 -14.39 5.25 6.50
CA GLY A 129 -14.90 6.33 5.68
C GLY A 129 -14.23 6.52 4.33
N ARG A 130 -12.91 6.33 4.21
CA ARG A 130 -12.20 6.46 2.93
C ARG A 130 -11.04 5.49 2.83
N GLU A 131 -10.97 4.76 1.72
CA GLU A 131 -9.79 3.97 1.37
C GLU A 131 -8.59 4.88 1.07
N ASP A 132 -7.40 4.49 1.53
CA ASP A 132 -6.12 5.03 1.09
C ASP A 132 -5.27 3.90 0.50
N ASN A 133 -4.98 3.97 -0.79
CA ASN A 133 -4.13 3.01 -1.51
C ASN A 133 -2.98 3.74 -2.23
N SER A 134 -2.49 4.80 -1.61
CA SER A 134 -1.50 5.70 -2.18
C SER A 134 -0.05 5.24 -1.94
N THR A 135 0.83 5.76 -2.79
CA THR A 135 2.29 5.64 -2.62
C THR A 135 2.94 6.97 -2.98
N VAL A 136 3.88 7.42 -2.16
CA VAL A 136 4.69 8.60 -2.45
C VAL A 136 6.16 8.22 -2.39
N VAL A 137 6.90 8.56 -3.44
CA VAL A 137 8.34 8.30 -3.58
C VAL A 137 9.08 9.62 -3.62
N TYR A 138 10.11 9.77 -2.80
CA TYR A 138 10.93 10.96 -2.67
C TYR A 138 12.32 10.69 -3.26
N GLY A 139 12.71 11.47 -4.25
CA GLY A 139 14.00 11.37 -4.92
C GLY A 139 14.81 12.66 -4.81
N THR A 140 16.04 12.61 -5.32
CA THR A 140 16.96 13.77 -5.29
C THR A 140 16.52 14.92 -6.20
N GLU A 141 15.71 14.64 -7.23
CA GLU A 141 15.26 15.60 -8.23
C GLU A 141 13.75 15.82 -8.26
N GLY A 142 13.02 15.22 -7.31
CA GLY A 142 11.57 15.41 -7.22
C GLY A 142 10.86 14.41 -6.33
N ILE A 143 9.53 14.56 -6.28
CA ILE A 143 8.60 13.71 -5.53
C ILE A 143 7.58 13.16 -6.50
N MET A 144 7.27 11.88 -6.40
CA MET A 144 6.23 11.22 -7.19
C MET A 144 5.13 10.70 -6.27
N GLY A 145 3.92 11.17 -6.46
CA GLY A 145 2.70 10.61 -5.88
C GLY A 145 2.02 9.67 -6.86
N ILE A 146 1.65 8.47 -6.42
CA ILE A 146 0.92 7.45 -7.18
C ILE A 146 -0.38 7.21 -6.44
N TYR A 147 -1.52 7.48 -7.07
CA TYR A 147 -2.85 7.47 -6.44
C TYR A 147 -2.94 8.30 -5.14
N ALA A 148 -2.08 9.30 -5.01
CA ALA A 148 -2.02 10.21 -3.87
C ALA A 148 -2.78 11.53 -4.13
N ASP A 149 -3.12 11.79 -5.38
CA ASP A 149 -3.90 12.93 -5.82
C ASP A 149 -5.33 12.48 -6.20
N PRO A 150 -6.39 13.23 -5.84
CA PRO A 150 -7.76 12.83 -6.14
C PRO A 150 -8.15 12.93 -7.61
N GLN A 151 -7.39 13.65 -8.43
CA GLN A 151 -7.70 13.92 -9.84
C GLN A 151 -6.76 13.19 -10.78
N HIS A 152 -5.52 12.88 -10.37
CA HIS A 152 -4.49 12.34 -11.22
C HIS A 152 -3.89 11.03 -10.67
N SER A 153 -3.70 10.05 -11.54
CA SER A 153 -3.11 8.76 -11.15
C SER A 153 -1.66 8.89 -10.70
N ILE A 154 -0.90 9.78 -11.33
CA ILE A 154 0.49 10.11 -10.93
C ILE A 154 0.69 11.62 -11.02
N VAL A 155 1.30 12.18 -9.98
CA VAL A 155 1.79 13.56 -9.97
C VAL A 155 3.29 13.54 -9.65
N VAL A 156 4.08 14.23 -10.47
CA VAL A 156 5.52 14.38 -10.25
C VAL A 156 5.84 15.86 -10.02
N HIS A 157 6.24 16.20 -8.80
CA HIS A 157 6.76 17.52 -8.46
C HIS A 157 8.27 17.53 -8.63
N LYS A 158 8.76 18.32 -9.56
CA LYS A 158 10.20 18.50 -9.83
C LYS A 158 10.83 19.46 -8.85
N LYS A 159 12.10 19.23 -8.56
CA LYS A 159 12.93 20.11 -7.71
C LYS A 159 13.04 21.56 -8.25
N ASP A 160 12.98 21.73 -9.56
CA ASP A 160 12.99 23.03 -10.23
C ASP A 160 11.65 23.79 -10.19
N GLY A 161 10.62 23.19 -9.56
CA GLY A 161 9.27 23.75 -9.41
C GLY A 161 8.27 23.29 -10.49
N GLY A 162 8.70 22.53 -11.49
CA GLY A 162 7.80 21.95 -12.50
C GLY A 162 6.92 20.83 -11.91
N THR A 163 5.71 20.69 -12.44
CA THR A 163 4.80 19.59 -12.09
C THR A 163 4.32 18.88 -13.35
N LEU A 164 4.37 17.55 -13.33
CA LEU A 164 3.87 16.70 -14.40
C LEU A 164 2.72 15.85 -13.87
N TYR A 165 1.66 15.73 -14.66
CA TYR A 165 0.46 14.98 -14.34
C TYR A 165 0.27 13.85 -15.34
N TYR A 166 -0.13 12.68 -14.85
CA TYR A 166 -0.43 11.51 -15.69
C TYR A 166 -1.76 10.90 -15.26
N ASP A 167 -2.65 10.72 -16.22
CA ASP A 167 -3.93 10.06 -16.05
C ASP A 167 -3.89 8.74 -16.80
N THR A 168 -3.93 7.64 -16.09
CA THR A 168 -3.83 6.30 -16.67
C THR A 168 -5.12 5.51 -16.47
N ASP A 169 -5.46 5.22 -15.22
CA ASP A 169 -6.63 4.46 -14.79
C ASP A 169 -6.89 4.71 -13.29
N ALA A 170 -8.06 4.32 -12.83
CA ALA A 170 -8.32 4.18 -11.40
C ALA A 170 -7.77 2.83 -10.91
N ILE A 171 -7.25 2.79 -9.69
CA ILE A 171 -6.90 1.53 -9.05
C ILE A 171 -8.19 0.78 -8.70
N GLN A 172 -8.24 -0.50 -9.01
CA GLN A 172 -9.37 -1.35 -8.66
C GLN A 172 -9.06 -2.14 -7.39
N THR A 173 -9.94 -2.05 -6.41
CA THR A 173 -9.87 -2.82 -5.17
C THR A 173 -11.24 -3.44 -4.85
N ASN A 174 -11.27 -4.41 -3.95
CA ASN A 174 -12.53 -5.05 -3.55
C ASN A 174 -13.41 -4.14 -2.66
N ALA A 175 -12.85 -3.03 -2.17
CA ALA A 175 -13.54 -2.09 -1.28
C ALA A 175 -14.13 -0.88 -2.02
N SER A 176 -14.00 -0.80 -3.35
CA SER A 176 -14.50 0.29 -4.21
C SER A 176 -15.66 -0.14 -5.09
#